data_c31cd063c595aac3a158683c0b8df893
#
_entry.id   c31cd063c595aac3a158683c0b8df893
#
_cell.length_a   1.000
_cell.length_b   1.000
_cell.length_c   1.000
_cell.angle_alpha   90.00
_cell.angle_beta   90.00
_cell.angle_gamma   90.00
#
_symmetry.space_group_name_H-M   'P 1'
#
loop_
_entity.id
_entity.type
_entity.pdbx_description
1 polymer ?
#
loop_
_entity_poly.entity_id
_entity_poly.type
_entity_poly.pdbx_seq_one_letter_code
_entity_poly.pdbx_strand_id
1 'polypeptide(L)'
;MEHVELRGERGGRRLLAAGLLLAMGLGLVAYAVTQLFTPQSEWITVEAGVEEGATCGGEFTFLYRLGAEGLSPREERRAVTECYTQLCRKAYQMFQTRETFGDVTSLRAINSQPNTELEVEPALYRALWEMEESGSRALYLGPIYERYEGVFFCQEDRELADFDPRLNEEIRREFQTIADFANDPDSIQLELLGEGRVCLRVSEEYLAWARREEIDAFIDFAWMRNAFVADYLARELEFAGYGRGVLSSYDGFVRNMDSEAYTLLLYDRQGQTVYTAAEIAYQGPQSAVSLRNFPVSELDSWRFYQLEDGGMRTWYLDPADGLCRSAVPSLTCYGTDWGCGEILLAMLPVYVADELRAEELDRLAEAGIQSVYCQGGVIYHTDPQLPLTELREAPGSAGAVLSGES
;
A
#
# COMPACT_ATOMS: atom_id res chain seq x y z
N MET A 1 16.67 59.20 -66.43
CA MET A 1 17.16 58.94 -65.08
C MET A 1 16.14 59.41 -64.08
N GLU A 2 15.30 58.50 -63.58
CA GLU A 2 14.31 58.80 -62.54
C GLU A 2 14.96 58.70 -61.18
N HIS A 3 14.90 59.81 -60.42
CA HIS A 3 15.29 59.82 -59.01
C HIS A 3 14.11 59.45 -58.12
N VAL A 4 14.24 58.41 -57.35
CA VAL A 4 13.31 58.06 -56.30
C VAL A 4 13.81 58.66 -54.98
N GLU A 5 13.14 59.70 -54.47
CA GLU A 5 13.37 60.22 -53.13
C GLU A 5 12.72 59.33 -52.07
N LEU A 6 13.56 58.77 -51.21
CA LEU A 6 13.10 58.06 -50.01
C LEU A 6 12.70 59.07 -48.93
N ARG A 7 11.37 59.30 -48.77
CA ARG A 7 10.84 60.15 -47.69
C ARG A 7 11.01 59.45 -46.35
N GLY A 8 11.91 60.04 -45.53
CA GLY A 8 12.20 59.59 -44.17
C GLY A 8 11.20 60.08 -43.10
N GLU A 9 9.95 59.59 -43.04
CA GLU A 9 9.00 60.02 -42.02
C GLU A 9 8.46 58.86 -41.17
N ARG A 10 9.15 57.72 -41.05
CA ARG A 10 8.74 56.61 -40.21
C ARG A 10 9.77 56.16 -39.17
N GLY A 11 10.82 56.92 -38.93
CA GLY A 11 11.92 56.57 -37.99
C GLY A 11 11.45 56.48 -36.53
N GLY A 12 10.64 57.45 -36.08
CA GLY A 12 10.19 57.47 -34.67
C GLY A 12 9.27 56.32 -34.27
N ARG A 13 8.34 55.91 -35.16
CA ARG A 13 7.45 54.76 -34.87
C ARG A 13 8.19 53.44 -34.91
N ARG A 14 9.21 53.29 -35.75
CA ARG A 14 10.05 52.09 -35.81
C ARG A 14 10.96 51.97 -34.59
N LEU A 15 11.51 53.10 -34.11
CA LEU A 15 12.28 53.17 -32.87
C LEU A 15 11.42 52.83 -31.63
N LEU A 16 10.20 53.35 -31.59
CA LEU A 16 9.21 53.03 -30.51
C LEU A 16 8.82 51.56 -30.53
N ALA A 17 8.55 50.98 -31.70
CA ALA A 17 8.25 49.55 -31.85
C ALA A 17 9.48 48.69 -31.49
N ALA A 18 10.68 49.05 -31.88
CA ALA A 18 11.91 48.35 -31.49
C ALA A 18 12.18 48.43 -29.98
N GLY A 19 11.92 49.60 -29.36
CA GLY A 19 12.03 49.78 -27.91
C GLY A 19 10.99 48.92 -27.13
N LEU A 20 9.75 48.85 -27.63
CA LEU A 20 8.71 47.99 -27.04
C LEU A 20 9.03 46.48 -27.17
N LEU A 21 9.56 46.06 -28.32
CA LEU A 21 9.99 44.65 -28.51
C LEU A 21 11.21 44.32 -27.64
N LEU A 22 12.14 45.24 -27.46
CA LEU A 22 13.28 45.05 -26.57
C LEU A 22 12.83 44.98 -25.10
N ALA A 23 11.91 45.84 -24.68
CA ALA A 23 11.36 45.82 -23.32
C ALA A 23 10.54 44.54 -23.05
N MET A 24 9.74 44.06 -24.03
CA MET A 24 9.07 42.76 -23.94
C MET A 24 10.06 41.60 -23.90
N GLY A 25 11.12 41.64 -24.72
CA GLY A 25 12.17 40.62 -24.72
C GLY A 25 12.92 40.56 -23.39
N LEU A 26 13.29 41.73 -22.83
CA LEU A 26 13.90 41.79 -21.48
C LEU A 26 12.93 41.37 -20.37
N GLY A 27 11.64 41.69 -20.48
CA GLY A 27 10.61 41.25 -19.57
C GLY A 27 10.43 39.73 -19.59
N LEU A 28 10.43 39.10 -20.78
CA LEU A 28 10.36 37.65 -20.94
C LEU A 28 11.63 36.96 -20.41
N VAL A 29 12.81 37.52 -20.64
CA VAL A 29 14.06 36.99 -20.08
C VAL A 29 14.07 37.13 -18.56
N ALA A 30 13.67 38.27 -18.01
CA ALA A 30 13.56 38.46 -16.56
C ALA A 30 12.52 37.49 -15.95
N TYR A 31 11.38 37.29 -16.61
CA TYR A 31 10.37 36.31 -16.20
C TYR A 31 10.90 34.86 -16.26
N ALA A 32 11.59 34.50 -17.35
CA ALA A 32 12.21 33.18 -17.47
C ALA A 32 13.32 32.97 -16.41
N VAL A 33 14.10 34.00 -16.11
CA VAL A 33 15.12 33.96 -15.05
C VAL A 33 14.47 33.87 -13.68
N THR A 34 13.39 34.61 -13.40
CA THR A 34 12.67 34.48 -12.13
C THR A 34 11.99 33.10 -11.99
N GLN A 35 11.49 32.51 -13.07
CA GLN A 35 10.98 31.14 -13.09
C GLN A 35 12.08 30.10 -12.82
N LEU A 36 13.31 30.34 -13.27
CA LEU A 36 14.47 29.48 -12.99
C LEU A 36 14.96 29.60 -11.53
N PHE A 37 14.67 30.70 -10.85
CA PHE A 37 15.11 30.96 -9.47
C PHE A 37 13.97 30.94 -8.43
N THR A 38 12.70 30.88 -8.86
CA THR A 38 11.61 30.51 -7.95
C THR A 38 11.67 28.99 -7.76
N PRO A 39 11.85 28.47 -6.55
CA PRO A 39 11.72 27.06 -6.29
C PRO A 39 10.25 26.71 -6.57
N GLN A 40 9.95 26.26 -7.79
CA GLN A 40 8.71 25.55 -8.04
C GLN A 40 8.88 24.24 -7.30
N SER A 41 8.03 24.00 -6.32
CA SER A 41 7.89 22.70 -5.70
C SER A 41 7.50 21.71 -6.81
N GLU A 42 8.49 21.00 -7.34
CA GLU A 42 8.30 20.04 -8.41
C GLU A 42 8.07 18.67 -7.80
N TRP A 43 6.95 18.08 -8.10
CA TRP A 43 6.70 16.69 -7.78
C TRP A 43 7.51 15.78 -8.69
N ILE A 44 8.23 14.86 -8.10
CA ILE A 44 9.01 13.84 -8.82
C ILE A 44 8.62 12.44 -8.33
N THR A 45 8.69 11.46 -9.21
CA THR A 45 8.69 10.06 -8.81
C THR A 45 10.10 9.66 -8.40
N VAL A 46 10.26 9.11 -7.22
CA VAL A 46 11.51 8.55 -6.71
C VAL A 46 11.46 7.04 -6.88
N GLU A 47 12.34 6.52 -7.71
CA GLU A 47 12.49 5.08 -7.95
C GLU A 47 13.66 4.55 -7.14
N ALA A 48 13.47 3.41 -6.47
CA ALA A 48 14.58 2.73 -5.82
C ALA A 48 15.56 2.22 -6.87
N GLY A 49 16.86 2.42 -6.62
CA GLY A 49 17.91 1.93 -7.51
C GLY A 49 17.83 0.40 -7.65
N VAL A 50 17.92 -0.08 -8.87
CA VAL A 50 18.05 -1.51 -9.18
C VAL A 50 19.51 -1.88 -8.98
N GLU A 51 19.89 -2.17 -7.74
CA GLU A 51 21.15 -2.88 -7.48
C GLU A 51 20.90 -4.39 -7.56
N GLU A 52 21.95 -5.16 -7.86
CA GLU A 52 21.89 -6.63 -7.79
C GLU A 52 21.55 -7.06 -6.36
N GLY A 53 20.29 -7.22 -6.09
CA GLY A 53 19.74 -7.58 -4.79
C GLY A 53 18.26 -7.27 -4.74
N ALA A 54 17.53 -8.11 -4.07
CA ALA A 54 16.11 -7.99 -3.93
C ALA A 54 15.75 -6.73 -3.14
N THR A 55 14.73 -6.03 -3.59
CA THR A 55 14.22 -4.78 -3.03
C THR A 55 12.69 -4.74 -3.14
N CYS A 56 12.02 -4.14 -2.17
CA CYS A 56 10.58 -3.89 -2.25
C CYS A 56 10.23 -2.63 -3.06
N GLY A 57 11.22 -1.92 -3.60
CA GLY A 57 10.99 -0.63 -4.28
C GLY A 57 10.05 -0.71 -5.48
N GLY A 58 9.98 -1.85 -6.19
CA GLY A 58 9.05 -2.07 -7.29
C GLY A 58 7.59 -2.27 -6.87
N GLU A 59 7.31 -2.43 -5.58
CA GLU A 59 5.96 -2.60 -5.03
C GLU A 59 5.31 -1.27 -4.62
N PHE A 60 6.10 -0.18 -4.64
CA PHE A 60 5.68 1.15 -4.20
C PHE A 60 5.93 2.21 -5.27
N THR A 61 5.08 3.23 -5.26
CA THR A 61 5.33 4.52 -5.90
C THR A 61 5.61 5.55 -4.81
N PHE A 62 6.76 6.22 -4.89
CA PHE A 62 7.10 7.32 -4.01
C PHE A 62 7.08 8.63 -4.80
N LEU A 63 6.06 9.45 -4.59
CA LEU A 63 5.95 10.81 -5.09
C LEU A 63 6.54 11.74 -4.06
N TYR A 64 7.56 12.51 -4.43
CA TYR A 64 8.27 13.42 -3.53
C TYR A 64 8.27 14.85 -4.09
N ARG A 65 8.07 15.81 -3.20
CA ARG A 65 8.05 17.23 -3.54
C ARG A 65 9.40 17.88 -3.22
N LEU A 66 10.16 18.21 -4.27
CA LEU A 66 11.45 18.93 -4.17
C LEU A 66 11.28 20.30 -3.50
N GLY A 67 12.36 20.84 -2.92
CA GLY A 67 12.42 22.18 -2.36
C GLY A 67 12.91 22.20 -0.90
N ALA A 68 13.77 21.22 -0.48
CA ALA A 68 14.47 21.29 0.80
C ALA A 68 15.41 22.49 0.85
N GLU A 69 15.40 23.22 1.98
CA GLU A 69 16.30 24.35 2.15
C GLU A 69 17.77 23.91 2.10
N GLY A 70 18.58 24.67 1.38
CA GLY A 70 20.04 24.47 1.33
C GLY A 70 20.54 23.45 0.34
N LEU A 71 19.67 22.74 -0.39
CA LEU A 71 20.04 21.80 -1.45
C LEU A 71 19.57 22.28 -2.82
N SER A 72 20.37 22.03 -3.86
CA SER A 72 19.86 22.15 -5.21
C SER A 72 18.89 20.99 -5.52
N PRO A 73 17.91 21.19 -6.45
CA PRO A 73 16.97 20.13 -6.81
C PRO A 73 17.64 18.81 -7.25
N ARG A 74 18.80 18.90 -7.87
CA ARG A 74 19.57 17.73 -8.31
C ARG A 74 20.21 16.99 -7.15
N GLU A 75 20.78 17.72 -6.19
CA GLU A 75 21.40 17.14 -4.98
C GLU A 75 20.32 16.50 -4.09
N GLU A 76 19.21 17.21 -3.91
CA GLU A 76 18.07 16.70 -3.14
C GLU A 76 17.49 15.43 -3.77
N ARG A 77 17.24 15.41 -5.09
CA ARG A 77 16.77 14.22 -5.81
C ARG A 77 17.72 13.04 -5.62
N ARG A 78 19.03 13.26 -5.73
CA ARG A 78 20.02 12.19 -5.53
C ARG A 78 19.97 11.66 -4.11
N ALA A 79 19.94 12.54 -3.11
CA ALA A 79 19.97 12.17 -1.71
C ALA A 79 18.70 11.38 -1.29
N VAL A 80 17.50 11.84 -1.71
CA VAL A 80 16.26 11.13 -1.42
C VAL A 80 16.21 9.76 -2.13
N THR A 81 16.69 9.68 -3.38
CA THR A 81 16.75 8.40 -4.11
C THR A 81 17.68 7.40 -3.43
N GLU A 82 18.85 7.84 -2.98
CA GLU A 82 19.81 6.99 -2.26
C GLU A 82 19.23 6.51 -0.92
N CYS A 83 18.62 7.40 -0.14
CA CYS A 83 17.95 7.07 1.11
C CYS A 83 16.83 6.03 0.88
N TYR A 84 15.91 6.32 -0.05
CA TYR A 84 14.80 5.43 -0.37
C TYR A 84 15.26 4.05 -0.84
N THR A 85 16.31 3.98 -1.68
CA THR A 85 16.90 2.73 -2.15
C THR A 85 17.39 1.86 -1.00
N GLN A 86 18.12 2.45 -0.04
CA GLN A 86 18.64 1.73 1.12
C GLN A 86 17.52 1.22 2.03
N LEU A 87 16.48 2.04 2.24
CA LEU A 87 15.32 1.67 3.04
C LEU A 87 14.52 0.52 2.41
N CYS A 88 14.28 0.58 1.09
CA CYS A 88 13.60 -0.50 0.37
C CYS A 88 14.35 -1.83 0.42
N ARG A 89 15.70 -1.78 0.34
CA ARG A 89 16.53 -2.98 0.50
C ARG A 89 16.40 -3.56 1.90
N LYS A 90 16.53 -2.71 2.92
CA LYS A 90 16.43 -3.15 4.31
C LYS A 90 15.06 -3.72 4.64
N ALA A 91 13.97 -3.09 4.15
CA ALA A 91 12.61 -3.61 4.29
C ALA A 91 12.47 -5.00 3.67
N TYR A 92 12.96 -5.19 2.43
CA TYR A 92 12.96 -6.49 1.78
C TYR A 92 13.64 -7.56 2.64
N GLN A 93 14.83 -7.26 3.15
CA GLN A 93 15.59 -8.20 3.96
C GLN A 93 14.88 -8.58 5.26
N MET A 94 14.30 -7.60 5.97
CA MET A 94 13.60 -7.84 7.25
C MET A 94 12.38 -8.77 7.12
N PHE A 95 11.56 -8.53 6.10
CA PHE A 95 10.30 -9.24 5.91
C PHE A 95 10.41 -10.51 5.04
N GLN A 96 11.64 -10.94 4.70
CA GLN A 96 11.87 -12.10 3.87
C GLN A 96 11.68 -13.41 4.65
N THR A 97 10.88 -14.34 4.09
CA THR A 97 10.61 -15.66 4.67
C THR A 97 11.40 -16.80 4.03
N ARG A 98 12.01 -16.56 2.85
CA ARG A 98 12.70 -17.60 2.06
C ARG A 98 14.23 -17.53 2.17
N GLU A 99 14.77 -16.33 2.42
CA GLU A 99 16.22 -16.08 2.44
C GLU A 99 16.69 -15.50 3.78
N THR A 100 17.95 -15.74 4.11
CA THR A 100 18.64 -15.15 5.26
C THR A 100 19.72 -14.19 4.79
N PHE A 101 19.97 -13.13 5.56
CA PHE A 101 20.96 -12.11 5.28
C PHE A 101 21.94 -12.03 6.46
N GLY A 102 23.21 -11.80 6.15
CA GLY A 102 24.27 -11.88 7.17
C GLY A 102 24.25 -10.74 8.21
N ASP A 103 23.61 -9.62 7.86
CA ASP A 103 23.55 -8.37 8.62
C ASP A 103 22.15 -7.99 9.13
N VAL A 104 21.11 -8.75 8.75
CA VAL A 104 19.72 -8.50 9.12
C VAL A 104 19.05 -9.79 9.56
N THR A 105 18.46 -9.80 10.76
CA THR A 105 17.60 -10.89 11.20
C THR A 105 16.24 -10.77 10.52
N SER A 106 15.97 -11.66 9.56
CA SER A 106 14.73 -11.70 8.78
C SER A 106 13.67 -12.59 9.42
N LEU A 107 12.44 -12.56 8.91
CA LEU A 107 11.41 -13.55 9.27
C LEU A 107 11.88 -14.99 9.02
N ARG A 108 12.69 -15.22 7.96
CA ARG A 108 13.29 -16.54 7.71
C ARG A 108 14.15 -17.01 8.89
N ALA A 109 14.92 -16.10 9.48
CA ALA A 109 15.76 -16.45 10.63
C ALA A 109 14.89 -16.84 11.85
N ILE A 110 13.78 -16.15 12.09
CA ILE A 110 12.83 -16.47 13.16
C ILE A 110 12.18 -17.84 12.91
N ASN A 111 11.68 -18.07 11.71
CA ASN A 111 11.03 -19.33 11.31
C ASN A 111 11.96 -20.53 11.40
N SER A 112 13.24 -20.36 11.05
CA SER A 112 14.22 -21.44 11.06
C SER A 112 14.80 -21.78 12.44
N GLN A 113 14.53 -20.95 13.46
CA GLN A 113 15.03 -21.10 14.82
C GLN A 113 13.92 -21.00 15.88
N PRO A 114 12.83 -21.79 15.75
CA PRO A 114 11.78 -21.80 16.76
C PRO A 114 12.34 -22.11 18.15
N ASN A 115 11.72 -21.55 19.17
CA ASN A 115 12.11 -21.68 20.58
C ASN A 115 13.51 -21.10 20.92
N THR A 116 14.04 -20.20 20.05
CA THR A 116 15.31 -19.52 20.25
C THR A 116 15.08 -18.01 20.34
N GLU A 117 15.73 -17.34 21.28
CA GLU A 117 15.72 -15.88 21.35
C GLU A 117 16.57 -15.29 20.23
N LEU A 118 16.02 -14.32 19.52
CA LEU A 118 16.69 -13.61 18.44
C LEU A 118 16.54 -12.10 18.64
N GLU A 119 17.57 -11.35 18.32
CA GLU A 119 17.51 -9.90 18.19
C GLU A 119 17.10 -9.55 16.76
N VAL A 120 16.10 -8.68 16.61
CA VAL A 120 15.60 -8.25 15.31
C VAL A 120 15.69 -6.73 15.16
N GLU A 121 15.65 -6.27 13.92
CA GLU A 121 15.64 -4.84 13.63
C GLU A 121 14.42 -4.15 14.28
N PRO A 122 14.58 -2.90 14.78
CA PRO A 122 13.51 -2.18 15.47
C PRO A 122 12.22 -2.08 14.67
N ALA A 123 12.31 -1.99 13.33
CA ALA A 123 11.14 -1.91 12.45
C ALA A 123 10.40 -3.25 12.38
N LEU A 124 11.11 -4.37 12.28
CA LEU A 124 10.52 -5.71 12.32
C LEU A 124 9.91 -5.99 13.71
N TYR A 125 10.62 -5.63 14.78
CA TYR A 125 10.10 -5.74 16.15
C TYR A 125 8.79 -5.00 16.32
N ARG A 126 8.71 -3.78 15.80
CA ARG A 126 7.48 -2.96 15.87
C ARG A 126 6.33 -3.60 15.08
N ALA A 127 6.57 -4.07 13.86
CA ALA A 127 5.55 -4.74 13.06
C ALA A 127 5.02 -6.01 13.77
N LEU A 128 5.91 -6.80 14.35
CA LEU A 128 5.56 -7.98 15.15
C LEU A 128 4.78 -7.60 16.42
N TRP A 129 5.16 -6.50 17.07
CA TRP A 129 4.45 -5.98 18.23
C TRP A 129 3.03 -5.53 17.88
N GLU A 130 2.84 -4.79 16.78
CA GLU A 130 1.52 -4.36 16.30
C GLU A 130 0.61 -5.57 15.99
N MET A 131 1.15 -6.63 15.39
CA MET A 131 0.43 -7.89 15.17
C MET A 131 -0.04 -8.53 16.49
N GLU A 132 0.84 -8.66 17.47
CA GLU A 132 0.52 -9.28 18.77
C GLU A 132 -0.48 -8.45 19.58
N GLU A 133 -0.29 -7.13 19.63
CA GLU A 133 -1.22 -6.21 20.33
C GLU A 133 -2.63 -6.21 19.72
N SER A 134 -2.74 -6.39 18.41
CA SER A 134 -4.04 -6.50 17.73
C SER A 134 -4.79 -7.78 18.06
N GLY A 135 -4.10 -8.78 18.58
CA GLY A 135 -4.65 -10.13 18.79
C GLY A 135 -4.95 -10.90 17.50
N SER A 136 -4.52 -10.38 16.33
CA SER A 136 -4.73 -11.05 15.05
C SER A 136 -3.85 -12.30 14.93
N ARG A 137 -4.47 -13.41 14.58
CA ARG A 137 -3.76 -14.68 14.33
C ARG A 137 -3.31 -14.84 12.87
N ALA A 138 -3.52 -13.83 12.02
CA ALA A 138 -3.18 -13.87 10.60
C ALA A 138 -1.68 -14.07 10.35
N LEU A 139 -0.80 -13.56 11.22
CA LEU A 139 0.65 -13.76 11.13
C LEU A 139 1.03 -15.24 11.14
N TYR A 140 0.29 -16.08 11.88
CA TYR A 140 0.57 -17.50 12.11
C TYR A 140 0.04 -18.43 11.01
N LEU A 141 -0.56 -17.86 9.95
CA LEU A 141 -1.01 -18.60 8.78
C LEU A 141 0.10 -18.80 7.73
N GLY A 142 1.37 -18.62 8.06
CA GLY A 142 2.50 -18.76 7.13
C GLY A 142 2.41 -20.00 6.24
N PRO A 143 2.17 -21.23 6.78
CA PRO A 143 2.05 -22.43 5.97
C PRO A 143 0.86 -22.41 5.00
N ILE A 144 -0.27 -21.79 5.40
CA ILE A 144 -1.43 -21.62 4.52
C ILE A 144 -1.09 -20.67 3.38
N TYR A 145 -0.44 -19.53 3.67
CA TYR A 145 -0.06 -18.57 2.62
C TYR A 145 0.85 -19.19 1.58
N GLU A 146 1.85 -19.96 2.00
CA GLU A 146 2.76 -20.64 1.10
C GLU A 146 2.01 -21.64 0.18
N ARG A 147 1.08 -22.44 0.74
CA ARG A 147 0.28 -23.38 -0.02
C ARG A 147 -0.71 -22.68 -0.95
N TYR A 148 -1.41 -21.67 -0.45
CA TYR A 148 -2.47 -20.97 -1.16
C TYR A 148 -1.92 -20.08 -2.31
N GLU A 149 -0.65 -19.67 -2.27
CA GLU A 149 0.02 -18.95 -3.35
C GLU A 149 -0.17 -19.64 -4.72
N GLY A 150 -0.23 -20.98 -4.72
CA GLY A 150 -0.44 -21.76 -5.92
C GLY A 150 -1.71 -21.43 -6.70
N VAL A 151 -2.78 -20.95 -6.02
CA VAL A 151 -4.03 -20.49 -6.65
C VAL A 151 -3.78 -19.45 -7.71
N PHE A 152 -2.84 -18.53 -7.48
CA PHE A 152 -2.60 -17.38 -8.36
C PHE A 152 -1.67 -17.69 -9.54
N PHE A 153 -1.12 -18.90 -9.60
CA PHE A 153 -0.35 -19.40 -10.76
C PHE A 153 -1.18 -20.30 -11.65
N CYS A 154 -2.39 -20.69 -11.24
CA CYS A 154 -3.30 -21.51 -12.05
C CYS A 154 -3.76 -20.75 -13.30
N GLN A 155 -3.94 -21.49 -14.40
CA GLN A 155 -4.45 -20.97 -15.66
C GLN A 155 -5.91 -21.36 -15.92
N GLU A 156 -6.36 -22.46 -15.32
CA GLU A 156 -7.69 -23.02 -15.49
C GLU A 156 -8.27 -23.45 -14.10
N ASP A 157 -9.58 -23.33 -13.92
CA ASP A 157 -10.28 -23.61 -12.66
C ASP A 157 -10.02 -25.03 -12.12
N ARG A 158 -9.79 -26.02 -13.01
CA ARG A 158 -9.48 -27.39 -12.59
C ARG A 158 -8.16 -27.52 -11.83
N GLU A 159 -7.20 -26.61 -12.05
CA GLU A 159 -5.88 -26.61 -11.40
C GLU A 159 -5.98 -26.12 -9.96
N LEU A 160 -7.01 -25.34 -9.66
CA LEU A 160 -7.27 -24.81 -8.30
C LEU A 160 -7.49 -25.93 -7.27
N ALA A 161 -7.93 -27.12 -7.71
CA ALA A 161 -8.19 -28.21 -6.79
C ALA A 161 -6.95 -28.66 -5.98
N ASP A 162 -5.75 -28.31 -6.42
CA ASP A 162 -4.51 -28.63 -5.71
C ASP A 162 -4.17 -27.57 -4.63
N PHE A 163 -4.86 -26.44 -4.59
CA PHE A 163 -4.50 -25.27 -3.75
C PHE A 163 -5.70 -24.64 -3.01
N ASP A 164 -6.92 -24.73 -3.58
CA ASP A 164 -8.10 -24.04 -3.03
C ASP A 164 -8.89 -24.93 -2.07
N PRO A 165 -8.95 -24.60 -0.77
CA PRO A 165 -9.70 -25.37 0.24
C PRO A 165 -11.20 -25.38 -0.01
N ARG A 166 -11.75 -24.50 -0.86
CA ARG A 166 -13.17 -24.51 -1.23
C ARG A 166 -13.51 -25.58 -2.27
N LEU A 167 -12.53 -26.04 -3.02
CA LEU A 167 -12.69 -27.01 -4.11
C LEU A 167 -12.18 -28.40 -3.74
N ASN A 168 -11.32 -28.53 -2.71
CA ASN A 168 -10.72 -29.78 -2.29
C ASN A 168 -10.83 -29.98 -0.77
N GLU A 169 -11.48 -31.07 -0.37
CA GLU A 169 -11.70 -31.41 1.03
C GLU A 169 -10.43 -31.82 1.78
N GLU A 170 -9.40 -32.32 1.08
CA GLU A 170 -8.10 -32.67 1.66
C GLU A 170 -7.35 -31.39 2.00
N ILE A 171 -7.27 -30.44 1.05
CA ILE A 171 -6.67 -29.11 1.27
C ILE A 171 -7.43 -28.37 2.38
N ARG A 172 -8.76 -28.47 2.42
CA ARG A 172 -9.55 -27.85 3.49
C ARG A 172 -9.20 -28.40 4.87
N ARG A 173 -9.02 -29.70 5.00
CA ARG A 173 -8.62 -30.31 6.29
C ARG A 173 -7.21 -29.94 6.69
N GLU A 174 -6.30 -29.85 5.73
CA GLU A 174 -4.93 -29.34 5.95
C GLU A 174 -4.98 -27.90 6.49
N PHE A 175 -5.71 -27.00 5.82
CA PHE A 175 -5.85 -25.61 6.25
C PHE A 175 -6.50 -25.48 7.62
N GLN A 176 -7.54 -26.27 7.89
CA GLN A 176 -8.15 -26.29 9.23
C GLN A 176 -7.15 -26.73 10.30
N THR A 177 -6.32 -27.76 10.03
CA THR A 177 -5.30 -28.21 10.98
C THR A 177 -4.28 -27.12 11.27
N ILE A 178 -3.83 -26.39 10.23
CA ILE A 178 -2.91 -25.27 10.40
C ILE A 178 -3.58 -24.12 11.16
N ALA A 179 -4.84 -23.79 10.81
CA ALA A 179 -5.60 -22.76 11.51
C ALA A 179 -5.84 -23.13 13.00
N ASP A 180 -6.08 -24.38 13.31
CA ASP A 180 -6.22 -24.87 14.69
C ASP A 180 -4.92 -24.66 15.48
N PHE A 181 -3.75 -25.00 14.92
CA PHE A 181 -2.45 -24.67 15.52
C PHE A 181 -2.25 -23.15 15.64
N ALA A 182 -2.52 -22.40 14.56
CA ALA A 182 -2.33 -20.95 14.52
C ALA A 182 -3.19 -20.22 15.58
N ASN A 183 -4.39 -20.73 15.89
CA ASN A 183 -5.29 -20.12 16.86
C ASN A 183 -5.09 -20.60 18.31
N ASP A 184 -4.22 -21.59 18.52
CA ASP A 184 -3.88 -22.09 19.84
C ASP A 184 -2.54 -21.47 20.32
N PRO A 185 -2.55 -20.58 21.33
CA PRO A 185 -1.34 -19.97 21.88
C PRO A 185 -0.38 -20.99 22.52
N ASP A 186 -0.86 -22.16 22.98
CA ASP A 186 -0.02 -23.22 23.51
C ASP A 186 0.71 -23.96 22.39
N SER A 187 0.18 -23.92 21.16
CA SER A 187 0.80 -24.52 19.98
C SER A 187 1.79 -23.59 19.31
N ILE A 188 1.45 -22.30 19.15
CA ILE A 188 2.36 -21.28 18.59
C ILE A 188 2.07 -19.91 19.16
N GLN A 189 3.14 -19.21 19.59
CA GLN A 189 3.08 -17.87 20.11
C GLN A 189 4.41 -17.14 19.90
N LEU A 190 4.35 -15.88 19.45
CA LEU A 190 5.50 -14.99 19.40
C LEU A 190 5.64 -14.24 20.74
N GLU A 191 6.74 -14.48 21.46
CA GLU A 191 7.06 -13.75 22.68
C GLU A 191 7.91 -12.53 22.35
N LEU A 192 7.46 -11.36 22.78
CA LEU A 192 8.19 -10.09 22.69
C LEU A 192 8.93 -9.85 24.00
N LEU A 193 10.23 -10.05 23.99
CA LEU A 193 11.08 -10.06 25.20
C LEU A 193 11.62 -8.66 25.60
N GLY A 194 11.23 -7.62 24.83
CA GLY A 194 11.78 -6.26 24.99
C GLY A 194 13.13 -6.08 24.31
N GLU A 195 13.53 -4.80 24.18
CA GLU A 195 14.85 -4.41 23.62
C GLU A 195 15.17 -5.03 22.25
N GLY A 196 14.13 -5.18 21.38
CA GLY A 196 14.31 -5.76 20.05
C GLY A 196 14.47 -7.28 20.02
N ARG A 197 14.21 -7.98 21.13
CA ARG A 197 14.33 -9.45 21.21
C ARG A 197 12.99 -10.14 21.10
N VAL A 198 12.94 -11.21 20.34
CA VAL A 198 11.76 -12.04 20.11
C VAL A 198 12.08 -13.52 20.26
N CYS A 199 11.06 -14.32 20.56
CA CYS A 199 11.17 -15.77 20.52
C CYS A 199 9.86 -16.35 19.97
N LEU A 200 9.92 -17.06 18.85
CA LEU A 200 8.80 -17.79 18.33
C LEU A 200 8.68 -19.14 19.07
N ARG A 201 7.71 -19.23 19.99
CA ARG A 201 7.42 -20.49 20.70
C ARG A 201 6.59 -21.37 19.80
N VAL A 202 7.04 -22.59 19.58
CA VAL A 202 6.34 -23.62 18.84
C VAL A 202 6.37 -24.92 19.63
N SER A 203 5.21 -25.55 19.82
CA SER A 203 5.09 -26.80 20.56
C SER A 203 5.79 -27.96 19.84
N GLU A 204 6.20 -28.97 20.60
CA GLU A 204 6.79 -30.20 20.02
C GLU A 204 5.80 -30.94 19.09
N GLU A 205 4.51 -30.86 19.37
CA GLU A 205 3.46 -31.45 18.54
C GLU A 205 3.41 -30.77 17.18
N TYR A 206 3.36 -29.42 17.16
CA TYR A 206 3.34 -28.66 15.92
C TYR A 206 4.65 -28.80 15.13
N LEU A 207 5.82 -28.78 15.81
CA LEU A 207 7.10 -29.04 15.18
C LEU A 207 7.18 -30.44 14.54
N ALA A 208 6.65 -31.46 15.21
CA ALA A 208 6.62 -32.82 14.67
C ALA A 208 5.71 -32.95 13.44
N TRP A 209 4.56 -32.27 13.49
CA TRP A 209 3.63 -32.18 12.34
C TRP A 209 4.27 -31.42 11.18
N ALA A 210 4.82 -30.24 11.43
CA ALA A 210 5.47 -29.40 10.43
C ALA A 210 6.63 -30.12 9.70
N ARG A 211 7.45 -30.89 10.43
CA ARG A 211 8.53 -31.70 9.81
C ARG A 211 8.00 -32.78 8.87
N ARG A 212 6.84 -33.36 9.17
CA ARG A 212 6.20 -34.39 8.32
C ARG A 212 5.61 -33.81 7.06
N GLU A 213 5.05 -32.60 7.15
CA GLU A 213 4.43 -31.88 6.03
C GLU A 213 5.41 -30.94 5.32
N GLU A 214 6.72 -30.98 5.69
CA GLU A 214 7.80 -30.16 5.10
C GLU A 214 7.55 -28.65 5.21
N ILE A 215 6.92 -28.20 6.30
CA ILE A 215 6.63 -26.79 6.58
C ILE A 215 7.82 -26.16 7.32
N ASP A 216 8.24 -24.98 6.87
CA ASP A 216 9.35 -24.23 7.44
C ASP A 216 9.08 -22.71 7.65
N ALA A 217 7.89 -22.23 7.28
CA ALA A 217 7.43 -20.86 7.49
C ALA A 217 6.22 -20.82 8.41
N PHE A 218 6.42 -20.77 9.73
CA PHE A 218 5.36 -20.71 10.72
C PHE A 218 4.64 -19.35 10.77
N ILE A 219 5.40 -18.28 10.58
CA ILE A 219 4.88 -16.90 10.55
C ILE A 219 5.23 -16.22 9.24
N ASP A 220 4.26 -15.48 8.68
CA ASP A 220 4.44 -14.67 7.49
C ASP A 220 3.46 -13.50 7.50
N PHE A 221 3.93 -12.30 7.18
CA PHE A 221 3.04 -11.16 6.92
C PHE A 221 2.29 -11.31 5.60
N ALA A 222 2.81 -12.08 4.66
CA ALA A 222 2.24 -12.33 3.33
C ALA A 222 1.72 -11.05 2.68
N TRP A 223 0.44 -11.01 2.33
CA TRP A 223 -0.23 -9.87 1.69
C TRP A 223 -0.31 -8.62 2.58
N MET A 224 -0.19 -8.75 3.91
CA MET A 224 -0.22 -7.64 4.87
C MET A 224 1.12 -6.88 4.93
N ARG A 225 2.21 -7.48 4.47
CA ARG A 225 3.59 -6.96 4.60
C ARG A 225 3.72 -5.49 4.20
N ASN A 226 3.12 -5.09 3.09
CA ASN A 226 3.29 -3.75 2.54
C ASN A 226 2.66 -2.65 3.40
N ALA A 227 1.72 -2.96 4.29
CA ALA A 227 1.22 -2.00 5.28
C ALA A 227 2.35 -1.59 6.25
N PHE A 228 3.05 -2.57 6.82
CA PHE A 228 4.16 -2.35 7.76
C PHE A 228 5.40 -1.78 7.08
N VAL A 229 5.67 -2.19 5.83
CA VAL A 229 6.74 -1.61 5.02
C VAL A 229 6.46 -0.15 4.70
N ALA A 230 5.22 0.23 4.35
CA ALA A 230 4.83 1.62 4.11
C ALA A 230 5.08 2.49 5.35
N ASP A 231 4.71 2.00 6.53
CA ASP A 231 4.92 2.71 7.80
C ASP A 231 6.40 2.83 8.15
N TYR A 232 7.19 1.78 7.92
CA TYR A 232 8.63 1.82 8.07
C TYR A 232 9.27 2.86 7.14
N LEU A 233 8.99 2.77 5.84
CA LEU A 233 9.55 3.67 4.84
C LEU A 233 9.18 5.13 5.13
N ALA A 234 7.90 5.40 5.42
CA ALA A 234 7.43 6.75 5.74
C ALA A 234 8.15 7.34 6.95
N ARG A 235 8.21 6.60 8.06
CA ARG A 235 8.87 7.05 9.29
C ARG A 235 10.35 7.35 9.09
N GLU A 236 11.07 6.46 8.41
CA GLU A 236 12.51 6.65 8.19
C GLU A 236 12.79 7.79 7.18
N LEU A 237 11.92 7.98 6.18
CA LEU A 237 11.99 9.12 5.26
C LEU A 237 11.72 10.45 6.00
N GLU A 238 10.70 10.49 6.86
CA GLU A 238 10.41 11.66 7.72
C GLU A 238 11.59 11.97 8.64
N PHE A 239 12.16 10.97 9.30
CA PHE A 239 13.32 11.12 10.17
C PHE A 239 14.56 11.64 9.42
N ALA A 240 14.75 11.20 8.17
CA ALA A 240 15.83 11.69 7.30
C ALA A 240 15.55 13.08 6.69
N GLY A 241 14.38 13.69 6.96
CA GLY A 241 13.99 15.01 6.44
C GLY A 241 13.32 14.96 5.06
N TYR A 242 12.91 13.79 4.59
CA TYR A 242 12.25 13.58 3.29
C TYR A 242 10.74 13.30 3.42
N GLY A 243 10.08 13.85 4.46
CA GLY A 243 8.65 13.67 4.71
C GLY A 243 7.70 14.48 3.81
N ARG A 244 8.20 15.09 2.70
CA ARG A 244 7.37 15.85 1.76
C ARG A 244 6.97 15.01 0.57
N GLY A 245 6.13 14.01 0.81
CA GLY A 245 5.77 13.09 -0.25
C GLY A 245 4.63 12.16 0.11
N VAL A 246 4.25 11.36 -0.88
CA VAL A 246 3.25 10.30 -0.77
C VAL A 246 3.88 8.99 -1.19
N LEU A 247 3.79 8.01 -0.31
CA LEU A 247 4.17 6.63 -0.56
C LEU A 247 2.90 5.82 -0.76
N SER A 248 2.77 5.12 -1.88
CA SER A 248 1.63 4.25 -2.18
C SER A 248 2.10 2.91 -2.72
N SER A 249 1.50 1.83 -2.25
CA SER A 249 1.72 0.49 -2.79
C SER A 249 0.63 0.13 -3.80
N TYR A 250 0.95 -0.79 -4.73
CA TYR A 250 -0.03 -1.26 -5.72
C TYR A 250 -1.16 -2.08 -5.09
N ASP A 251 -0.98 -2.59 -3.88
CA ASP A 251 -1.95 -3.38 -3.12
C ASP A 251 -2.82 -2.58 -2.16
N GLY A 252 -2.71 -1.24 -2.21
CA GLY A 252 -3.69 -0.35 -1.60
C GLY A 252 -3.28 0.30 -0.28
N PHE A 253 -2.00 0.29 0.08
CA PHE A 253 -1.48 0.98 1.26
C PHE A 253 -0.89 2.34 0.88
N VAL A 254 -1.35 3.41 1.52
CA VAL A 254 -0.96 4.80 1.22
C VAL A 254 -0.54 5.52 2.49
N ARG A 255 0.64 6.15 2.45
CA ARG A 255 1.14 7.07 3.47
C ARG A 255 1.36 8.44 2.83
N ASN A 256 0.46 9.38 3.07
CA ASN A 256 0.71 10.78 2.77
C ASN A 256 1.45 11.43 3.95
N MET A 257 2.68 11.86 3.71
CA MET A 257 3.53 12.56 4.68
C MET A 257 3.52 14.08 4.41
N ASP A 258 3.01 14.52 3.26
CA ASP A 258 3.00 15.92 2.84
C ASP A 258 1.81 16.69 3.42
N SER A 259 1.97 17.99 3.60
CA SER A 259 0.91 18.91 3.99
C SER A 259 -0.03 19.32 2.85
N GLU A 260 0.33 19.03 1.60
CA GLU A 260 -0.47 19.34 0.42
C GLU A 260 -1.65 18.36 0.27
N ALA A 261 -2.59 18.73 -0.59
CA ALA A 261 -3.72 17.86 -0.91
C ALA A 261 -3.27 16.63 -1.70
N TYR A 262 -3.88 15.51 -1.38
CA TYR A 262 -3.73 14.24 -2.08
C TYR A 262 -5.09 13.66 -2.42
N THR A 263 -5.18 12.96 -3.56
CA THR A 263 -6.42 12.33 -4.02
C THR A 263 -6.30 10.81 -3.95
N LEU A 264 -7.22 10.19 -3.24
CA LEU A 264 -7.39 8.74 -3.20
C LEU A 264 -8.56 8.34 -4.12
N LEU A 265 -8.33 7.35 -4.98
CA LEU A 265 -9.34 6.84 -5.90
C LEU A 265 -10.15 5.74 -5.23
N LEU A 266 -11.48 5.86 -5.29
CA LEU A 266 -12.41 4.81 -4.90
C LEU A 266 -12.81 4.01 -6.14
N TYR A 267 -12.67 2.70 -6.06
CA TYR A 267 -13.04 1.79 -7.13
C TYR A 267 -14.27 0.98 -6.78
N ASP A 268 -15.10 0.73 -7.77
CA ASP A 268 -16.21 -0.23 -7.69
C ASP A 268 -16.19 -1.15 -8.92
N ARG A 269 -16.90 -2.26 -8.82
CA ARG A 269 -17.02 -3.27 -9.87
C ARG A 269 -18.48 -3.55 -10.18
N GLN A 270 -18.84 -3.43 -11.46
CA GLN A 270 -20.14 -3.86 -11.99
C GLN A 270 -19.96 -5.01 -12.98
N GLY A 271 -20.33 -6.21 -12.59
CA GLY A 271 -20.05 -7.42 -13.36
C GLY A 271 -18.53 -7.63 -13.53
N GLN A 272 -18.07 -7.55 -14.78
CA GLN A 272 -16.64 -7.67 -15.14
C GLN A 272 -15.95 -6.31 -15.26
N THR A 273 -16.66 -5.20 -15.17
CA THR A 273 -16.10 -3.87 -15.40
C THR A 273 -15.73 -3.21 -14.06
N VAL A 274 -14.46 -2.88 -13.91
CA VAL A 274 -13.93 -2.07 -12.80
C VAL A 274 -13.90 -0.61 -13.26
N TYR A 275 -14.31 0.30 -12.41
CA TYR A 275 -14.31 1.73 -12.69
C TYR A 275 -14.01 2.55 -11.43
N THR A 276 -13.52 3.77 -11.62
CA THR A 276 -13.38 4.73 -10.52
C THR A 276 -14.75 5.28 -10.18
N ALA A 277 -15.26 4.98 -8.99
CA ALA A 277 -16.57 5.44 -8.54
C ALA A 277 -16.54 6.90 -8.07
N ALA A 278 -15.47 7.28 -7.38
CA ALA A 278 -15.26 8.62 -6.86
C ALA A 278 -13.79 8.89 -6.53
N GLU A 279 -13.50 10.13 -6.18
CA GLU A 279 -12.21 10.56 -5.64
C GLU A 279 -12.43 11.16 -4.24
N ILE A 280 -11.54 10.85 -3.30
CA ILE A 280 -11.47 11.50 -2.00
C ILE A 280 -10.28 12.45 -2.02
N ALA A 281 -10.54 13.76 -1.91
CA ALA A 281 -9.49 14.77 -1.80
C ALA A 281 -9.31 15.17 -0.33
N TYR A 282 -8.21 14.79 0.27
CA TYR A 282 -7.87 15.19 1.64
C TYR A 282 -6.57 15.98 1.68
N GLN A 283 -6.37 16.71 2.77
CA GLN A 283 -5.23 17.59 2.96
C GLN A 283 -4.47 17.22 4.23
N GLY A 284 -3.15 17.23 4.13
CA GLY A 284 -2.26 16.93 5.23
C GLY A 284 -1.90 15.45 5.37
N PRO A 285 -1.04 15.12 6.34
CA PRO A 285 -0.58 13.75 6.57
C PRO A 285 -1.74 12.81 6.89
N GLN A 286 -1.77 11.67 6.23
CA GLN A 286 -2.81 10.67 6.40
C GLN A 286 -2.36 9.28 5.93
N SER A 287 -2.87 8.26 6.59
CA SER A 287 -2.75 6.88 6.14
C SER A 287 -4.06 6.40 5.57
N ALA A 288 -4.01 5.61 4.51
CA ALA A 288 -5.17 4.94 3.96
C ALA A 288 -4.84 3.50 3.56
N VAL A 289 -5.80 2.61 3.78
CA VAL A 289 -5.74 1.20 3.41
C VAL A 289 -6.98 0.86 2.61
N SER A 290 -6.79 0.34 1.38
CA SER A 290 -7.86 -0.06 0.48
C SER A 290 -7.76 -1.54 0.16
N LEU A 291 -8.65 -2.36 0.72
CA LEU A 291 -8.77 -3.78 0.40
C LEU A 291 -9.86 -3.99 -0.65
N ARG A 292 -9.58 -4.80 -1.67
CA ARG A 292 -10.49 -5.06 -2.79
C ARG A 292 -10.47 -6.54 -3.16
N ASN A 293 -11.60 -7.08 -3.60
CA ASN A 293 -11.65 -8.44 -4.13
C ASN A 293 -11.62 -8.50 -5.68
N PHE A 294 -11.06 -7.45 -6.31
CA PHE A 294 -10.86 -7.35 -7.75
C PHE A 294 -9.60 -6.52 -8.07
N PRO A 295 -8.91 -6.81 -9.18
CA PRO A 295 -7.77 -6.00 -9.64
C PRO A 295 -8.22 -4.67 -10.21
N VAL A 296 -7.39 -3.63 -10.09
CA VAL A 296 -7.61 -2.32 -10.72
C VAL A 296 -6.63 -2.05 -11.86
N SER A 297 -5.55 -2.81 -11.94
CA SER A 297 -4.51 -2.69 -12.95
C SER A 297 -3.82 -4.02 -13.21
N GLU A 298 -2.97 -4.07 -14.24
CA GLU A 298 -2.11 -5.23 -14.49
C GLU A 298 -1.06 -5.43 -13.37
N LEU A 299 -0.70 -4.36 -12.65
CA LEU A 299 0.31 -4.39 -11.59
C LEU A 299 -0.16 -5.12 -10.33
N ASP A 300 -1.47 -5.19 -10.09
CA ASP A 300 -2.06 -5.91 -8.96
C ASP A 300 -2.84 -7.17 -9.37
N SER A 301 -3.00 -7.42 -10.69
CA SER A 301 -3.84 -8.52 -11.22
C SER A 301 -3.40 -9.91 -10.75
N TRP A 302 -2.10 -10.14 -10.56
CA TRP A 302 -1.54 -11.40 -10.07
C TRP A 302 -1.94 -11.78 -8.64
N ARG A 303 -2.60 -10.89 -7.93
CA ARG A 303 -3.14 -11.11 -6.57
C ARG A 303 -4.56 -11.65 -6.56
N PHE A 304 -5.14 -11.83 -7.73
CA PHE A 304 -6.52 -12.22 -7.91
C PHE A 304 -6.61 -13.39 -8.89
N TYR A 305 -7.44 -14.35 -8.58
CA TYR A 305 -7.86 -15.38 -9.52
C TYR A 305 -9.35 -15.27 -9.74
N GLN A 306 -9.77 -15.15 -10.99
CA GLN A 306 -11.17 -15.12 -11.35
C GLN A 306 -11.61 -16.46 -11.92
N LEU A 307 -12.60 -17.09 -11.27
CA LEU A 307 -13.21 -18.32 -11.75
C LEU A 307 -14.06 -18.05 -13.00
N GLU A 308 -14.31 -19.09 -13.78
CA GLU A 308 -15.19 -19.05 -14.96
C GLU A 308 -16.64 -18.62 -14.63
N ASP A 309 -17.12 -18.92 -13.44
CA ASP A 309 -18.45 -18.51 -12.93
C ASP A 309 -18.49 -17.03 -12.46
N GLY A 310 -17.36 -16.32 -12.49
CA GLY A 310 -17.20 -14.95 -12.03
C GLY A 310 -16.85 -14.80 -10.54
N GLY A 311 -16.73 -15.88 -9.81
CA GLY A 311 -16.22 -15.88 -8.44
C GLY A 311 -14.76 -15.39 -8.39
N MET A 312 -14.34 -14.89 -7.23
CA MET A 312 -12.98 -14.39 -7.05
C MET A 312 -12.27 -15.15 -5.94
N ARG A 313 -10.97 -15.34 -6.10
CA ARG A 313 -10.05 -15.73 -5.03
C ARG A 313 -9.05 -14.62 -4.81
N THR A 314 -8.81 -14.33 -3.53
CA THR A 314 -7.89 -13.28 -3.08
C THR A 314 -7.02 -13.81 -1.96
N TRP A 315 -5.98 -13.07 -1.59
CA TRP A 315 -5.11 -13.40 -0.46
C TRP A 315 -5.74 -13.20 0.93
N TYR A 316 -6.98 -12.67 1.01
CA TYR A 316 -7.63 -12.32 2.28
C TYR A 316 -8.21 -13.56 2.94
N LEU A 317 -7.35 -14.26 3.68
CA LEU A 317 -7.71 -15.50 4.37
C LEU A 317 -8.16 -15.20 5.80
N ASP A 318 -9.29 -15.82 6.20
CA ASP A 318 -9.78 -15.75 7.57
C ASP A 318 -8.86 -16.57 8.48
N PRO A 319 -8.28 -15.98 9.53
CA PRO A 319 -7.44 -16.70 10.47
C PRO A 319 -8.15 -17.87 11.17
N ALA A 320 -9.47 -17.85 11.25
CA ALA A 320 -10.25 -18.88 11.94
C ALA A 320 -10.22 -20.23 11.22
N ASP A 321 -10.11 -20.25 9.89
CA ASP A 321 -10.20 -21.50 9.10
C ASP A 321 -9.37 -21.50 7.81
N GLY A 322 -8.63 -20.42 7.52
CA GLY A 322 -7.82 -20.27 6.32
C GLY A 322 -8.61 -20.09 5.03
N LEU A 323 -9.91 -19.81 5.08
CA LEU A 323 -10.73 -19.62 3.89
C LEU A 323 -10.69 -18.16 3.41
N CYS A 324 -10.60 -17.97 2.10
CA CYS A 324 -10.69 -16.65 1.46
C CYS A 324 -12.09 -16.04 1.67
N ARG A 325 -12.14 -14.80 2.20
CA ARG A 325 -13.36 -14.03 2.42
C ARG A 325 -13.19 -12.57 2.07
N SER A 326 -14.29 -11.93 1.71
CA SER A 326 -14.39 -10.46 1.59
C SER A 326 -15.85 -10.06 1.79
N ALA A 327 -16.13 -9.33 2.87
CA ALA A 327 -17.49 -8.91 3.25
C ALA A 327 -18.14 -7.98 2.22
N VAL A 328 -17.31 -7.16 1.53
CA VAL A 328 -17.71 -6.26 0.45
C VAL A 328 -16.67 -6.28 -0.67
N PRO A 329 -17.02 -5.85 -1.90
CA PRO A 329 -16.09 -5.80 -3.02
C PRO A 329 -14.85 -4.93 -2.76
N SER A 330 -15.03 -3.78 -2.11
CA SER A 330 -13.94 -2.90 -1.70
C SER A 330 -14.29 -2.21 -0.39
N LEU A 331 -13.28 -2.04 0.48
CA LEU A 331 -13.36 -1.24 1.71
C LEU A 331 -12.08 -0.42 1.81
N THR A 332 -12.24 0.89 1.94
CA THR A 332 -11.14 1.82 2.20
C THR A 332 -11.31 2.42 3.59
N CYS A 333 -10.28 2.28 4.42
CA CYS A 333 -10.20 2.90 5.74
C CYS A 333 -9.06 3.90 5.77
N TYR A 334 -9.22 5.03 6.47
CA TYR A 334 -8.22 6.08 6.57
C TYR A 334 -8.26 6.82 7.90
N GLY A 335 -7.13 7.41 8.28
CA GLY A 335 -6.99 8.18 9.52
C GLY A 335 -5.70 8.98 9.55
N THR A 336 -5.67 10.06 10.37
CA THR A 336 -4.51 10.97 10.47
C THR A 336 -3.47 10.50 11.47
N ASP A 337 -3.91 9.87 12.58
CA ASP A 337 -3.03 9.48 13.69
C ASP A 337 -2.64 8.00 13.67
N TRP A 338 -2.92 7.31 12.58
CA TRP A 338 -2.76 5.87 12.41
C TRP A 338 -1.72 5.52 11.36
N GLY A 339 -1.01 4.40 11.55
CA GLY A 339 -0.22 3.75 10.51
C GLY A 339 -1.07 2.89 9.58
N CYS A 340 -0.53 2.51 8.43
CA CYS A 340 -1.17 1.54 7.53
C CYS A 340 -1.32 0.18 8.22
N GLY A 341 -0.31 -0.27 9.00
CA GLY A 341 -0.37 -1.51 9.77
C GLY A 341 -1.50 -1.52 10.78
N GLU A 342 -1.62 -0.45 11.57
CA GLU A 342 -2.67 -0.30 12.58
C GLU A 342 -4.08 -0.25 11.95
N ILE A 343 -4.26 0.53 10.86
CA ILE A 343 -5.54 0.58 10.12
C ILE A 343 -5.87 -0.80 9.55
N LEU A 344 -4.89 -1.47 8.92
CA LEU A 344 -5.08 -2.81 8.37
C LEU A 344 -5.57 -3.79 9.44
N LEU A 345 -4.90 -3.83 10.59
CA LEU A 345 -5.24 -4.74 11.68
C LEU A 345 -6.62 -4.46 12.27
N ALA A 346 -7.01 -3.19 12.36
CA ALA A 346 -8.33 -2.78 12.82
C ALA A 346 -9.44 -3.16 11.83
N MET A 347 -9.20 -3.02 10.51
CA MET A 347 -10.20 -3.33 9.48
C MET A 347 -10.22 -4.80 9.04
N LEU A 348 -9.17 -5.58 9.35
CA LEU A 348 -9.05 -6.97 8.93
C LEU A 348 -10.27 -7.82 9.33
N PRO A 349 -10.71 -7.87 10.59
CA PRO A 349 -11.86 -8.67 10.99
C PRO A 349 -13.19 -8.15 10.40
N VAL A 350 -13.23 -6.90 9.94
CA VAL A 350 -14.40 -6.29 9.30
C VAL A 350 -14.50 -6.68 7.83
N TYR A 351 -13.36 -6.69 7.14
CA TYR A 351 -13.29 -6.98 5.71
C TYR A 351 -13.23 -8.48 5.42
N VAL A 352 -12.43 -9.24 6.19
CA VAL A 352 -12.26 -10.68 6.04
C VAL A 352 -13.35 -11.39 6.85
N ALA A 353 -14.58 -11.25 6.37
CA ALA A 353 -15.79 -11.81 6.98
C ALA A 353 -16.79 -12.22 5.88
N ASP A 354 -17.80 -13.00 6.26
CA ASP A 354 -18.87 -13.38 5.32
C ASP A 354 -19.81 -12.21 5.02
N GLU A 355 -20.00 -11.29 5.98
CA GLU A 355 -20.89 -10.12 5.87
C GLU A 355 -20.27 -8.90 6.54
N LEU A 356 -20.49 -7.71 5.96
CA LEU A 356 -20.13 -6.43 6.55
C LEU A 356 -21.13 -6.08 7.66
N ARG A 357 -20.61 -5.76 8.85
CA ARG A 357 -21.41 -5.32 9.99
C ARG A 357 -21.24 -3.83 10.22
N ALA A 358 -22.33 -3.09 10.19
CA ALA A 358 -22.32 -1.64 10.39
C ALA A 358 -21.71 -1.25 11.75
N GLU A 359 -22.01 -2.01 12.82
CA GLU A 359 -21.49 -1.74 14.16
C GLU A 359 -19.95 -1.83 14.25
N GLU A 360 -19.30 -2.63 13.39
CA GLU A 360 -17.84 -2.70 13.32
C GLU A 360 -17.26 -1.46 12.64
N LEU A 361 -17.94 -0.94 11.61
CA LEU A 361 -17.55 0.33 10.98
C LEU A 361 -17.71 1.52 11.94
N ASP A 362 -18.79 1.52 12.74
CA ASP A 362 -19.01 2.54 13.76
C ASP A 362 -17.88 2.51 14.82
N ARG A 363 -17.43 1.34 15.25
CA ARG A 363 -16.28 1.20 16.17
C ARG A 363 -14.97 1.73 15.56
N LEU A 364 -14.73 1.49 14.27
CA LEU A 364 -13.57 2.07 13.59
C LEU A 364 -13.67 3.60 13.60
N ALA A 365 -14.84 4.15 13.29
CA ALA A 365 -15.07 5.60 13.32
C ALA A 365 -14.90 6.22 14.72
N GLU A 366 -15.39 5.56 15.78
CA GLU A 366 -15.18 5.96 17.18
C GLU A 366 -13.70 5.96 17.55
N ALA A 367 -12.89 5.05 16.98
CA ALA A 367 -11.44 5.03 17.16
C ALA A 367 -10.71 6.07 16.29
N GLY A 368 -11.41 6.83 15.43
CA GLY A 368 -10.82 7.82 14.52
C GLY A 368 -10.36 7.25 13.17
N ILE A 369 -10.77 6.03 12.84
CA ILE A 369 -10.53 5.39 11.53
C ILE A 369 -11.82 5.49 10.72
N GLN A 370 -11.83 6.37 9.74
CA GLN A 370 -12.98 6.53 8.84
C GLN A 370 -13.01 5.44 7.79
N SER A 371 -14.21 5.07 7.35
CA SER A 371 -14.42 4.00 6.39
C SER A 371 -15.29 4.46 5.23
N VAL A 372 -14.96 3.99 4.02
CA VAL A 372 -15.76 4.19 2.82
C VAL A 372 -15.73 2.92 1.98
N TYR A 373 -16.88 2.50 1.45
CA TYR A 373 -16.98 1.38 0.53
C TYR A 373 -18.01 1.62 -0.56
N CYS A 374 -17.85 0.92 -1.67
CA CYS A 374 -18.78 0.97 -2.80
C CYS A 374 -19.47 -0.38 -2.93
N GLN A 375 -20.79 -0.36 -3.10
CA GLN A 375 -21.58 -1.55 -3.35
C GLN A 375 -22.77 -1.24 -4.24
N GLY A 376 -22.86 -1.90 -5.40
CA GLY A 376 -23.98 -1.74 -6.32
C GLY A 376 -24.16 -0.33 -6.88
N GLY A 377 -23.08 0.43 -7.03
CA GLY A 377 -23.09 1.82 -7.50
C GLY A 377 -23.46 2.84 -6.41
N VAL A 378 -23.52 2.42 -5.14
CA VAL A 378 -23.77 3.30 -4.00
C VAL A 378 -22.51 3.41 -3.17
N ILE A 379 -22.17 4.62 -2.72
CA ILE A 379 -21.05 4.90 -1.81
C ILE A 379 -21.59 5.02 -0.39
N TYR A 380 -21.06 4.19 0.51
CA TYR A 380 -21.34 4.21 1.95
C TYR A 380 -20.11 4.70 2.69
N HIS A 381 -20.29 5.47 3.75
CA HIS A 381 -19.18 6.04 4.53
C HIS A 381 -19.57 6.34 5.98
N THR A 382 -18.56 6.36 6.86
CA THR A 382 -18.71 6.78 8.25
C THR A 382 -18.27 8.24 8.49
N ASP A 383 -17.53 8.85 7.55
CA ASP A 383 -17.05 10.22 7.66
C ASP A 383 -18.13 11.24 7.27
N PRO A 384 -18.69 12.02 8.21
CA PRO A 384 -19.71 13.02 7.90
C PRO A 384 -19.17 14.19 7.06
N GLN A 385 -17.86 14.33 6.94
CA GLN A 385 -17.18 15.36 6.16
C GLN A 385 -16.46 14.79 4.92
N LEU A 386 -16.82 13.57 4.49
CA LEU A 386 -16.16 12.90 3.38
C LEU A 386 -15.93 13.84 2.20
N PRO A 387 -14.66 14.19 1.89
CA PRO A 387 -14.34 15.18 0.86
C PRO A 387 -14.37 14.55 -0.55
N LEU A 388 -15.57 14.08 -0.96
CA LEU A 388 -15.76 13.48 -2.27
C LEU A 388 -15.69 14.54 -3.37
N THR A 389 -14.89 14.23 -4.37
CA THR A 389 -14.80 14.95 -5.65
C THR A 389 -15.05 13.96 -6.78
N GLU A 390 -15.45 14.45 -7.95
CA GLU A 390 -15.61 13.65 -9.16
C GLU A 390 -16.37 12.32 -8.99
N LEU A 391 -17.64 12.40 -8.60
CA LEU A 391 -18.54 11.24 -8.62
C LEU A 391 -18.74 10.76 -10.07
N ARG A 392 -18.51 9.48 -10.32
CA ARG A 392 -18.70 8.87 -11.64
C ARG A 392 -19.81 7.84 -11.59
N GLU A 393 -20.64 7.85 -12.64
CA GLU A 393 -21.72 6.87 -12.79
C GLU A 393 -21.16 5.48 -13.13
N ALA A 394 -21.76 4.45 -12.53
CA ALA A 394 -21.49 3.08 -12.93
C ALA A 394 -21.80 2.88 -14.42
N PRO A 395 -21.00 2.14 -15.19
CA PRO A 395 -21.26 1.87 -16.58
C PRO A 395 -22.66 1.28 -16.80
N GLY A 396 -23.58 2.04 -17.43
CA GLY A 396 -24.95 1.60 -17.73
C GLY A 396 -25.99 1.85 -16.64
N SER A 397 -25.70 2.61 -15.58
CA SER A 397 -26.66 3.01 -14.53
C SER A 397 -26.95 4.52 -14.55
N ALA A 398 -28.09 4.90 -14.02
CA ALA A 398 -28.44 6.32 -13.80
C ALA A 398 -27.95 6.73 -12.39
N GLY A 399 -26.78 7.37 -12.35
CA GLY A 399 -26.23 8.13 -11.24
C GLY A 399 -25.89 7.39 -9.94
N ALA A 400 -24.67 7.62 -9.41
CA ALA A 400 -24.30 7.20 -8.06
C ALA A 400 -25.09 8.02 -7.02
N VAL A 401 -25.70 7.34 -6.04
CA VAL A 401 -26.43 7.98 -4.94
C VAL A 401 -25.56 7.92 -3.69
N LEU A 402 -25.32 9.07 -3.06
CA LEU A 402 -24.73 9.12 -1.72
C LEU A 402 -25.81 8.72 -0.71
N SER A 403 -25.60 7.63 0.03
CA SER A 403 -26.40 7.31 1.19
C SER A 403 -25.55 7.59 2.43
N GLY A 404 -25.83 8.71 3.11
CA GLY A 404 -25.41 8.93 4.47
C GLY A 404 -26.43 8.27 5.39
N GLU A 405 -26.08 7.23 6.12
CA GLU A 405 -26.86 6.78 7.25
C GLU A 405 -26.37 7.52 8.48
N SER A 406 -27.30 8.25 9.09
CA SER A 406 -27.17 8.91 10.40
C SER A 406 -27.47 7.93 11.50
#